data_e1dd6eea586c3ad76dade8e0a5b9b03a
#
_entry.id   e1dd6eea586c3ad76dade8e0a5b9b03a
#
_cell.length_a   1.000
_cell.length_b   1.000
_cell.length_c   1.000
_cell.angle_alpha   90.00
_cell.angle_beta   90.00
_cell.angle_gamma   90.00
#
_symmetry.space_group_name_H-M   'P 1'
#
loop_
_entity.id
_entity.type
_entity.pdbx_description
1 polymer ?
#
loop_
_entity_poly.entity_id
_entity_poly.type
_entity_poly.pdbx_seq_one_letter_code
_entity_poly.pdbx_strand_id
1 'polypeptide(L)'
;MDAIQKRILEEVSGLHAVPEGAYNIRANGQSVERNSTEHIQITSKENGKGIDIRIADGTQNESVHIPVVLSQSGLTEVVYNDFFIGDNCDVVIVAGCGIDNCGNSNSEHDGIHRFFIGKNSKIKYVEKHYGSGDGMGKRILNPETVIEIGEDSYMEMDSVQIKGVDSTKRLTTAKLAKGAKLEVMERIMTHGIQTAESRFEVELN
;
A
#
# COMPACT_ATOMS: atom_id res chain seq x y z
N MET A 1 4.91 -19.28 -1.67
CA MET A 1 4.17 -18.83 -0.47
C MET A 1 3.56 -20.04 0.24
N ASP A 2 3.65 -20.08 1.56
CA ASP A 2 3.00 -21.11 2.39
C ASP A 2 1.48 -20.81 2.59
N ALA A 3 0.78 -21.68 3.33
CA ALA A 3 -0.67 -21.55 3.54
C ALA A 3 -1.06 -20.29 4.36
N ILE A 4 -0.20 -19.88 5.31
CA ILE A 4 -0.43 -18.68 6.13
C ILE A 4 -0.31 -17.44 5.25
N GLN A 5 0.73 -17.36 4.45
CA GLN A 5 0.96 -16.26 3.52
C GLN A 5 -0.16 -16.12 2.50
N LYS A 6 -0.68 -17.24 1.96
CA LYS A 6 -1.83 -17.22 1.05
C LYS A 6 -3.09 -16.67 1.72
N ARG A 7 -3.40 -17.13 2.94
CA ARG A 7 -4.54 -16.63 3.71
C ARG A 7 -4.45 -15.11 3.95
N ILE A 8 -3.28 -14.62 4.35
CA ILE A 8 -3.08 -13.19 4.57
C ILE A 8 -3.23 -12.41 3.27
N LEU A 9 -2.69 -12.94 2.17
CA LEU A 9 -2.84 -12.32 0.86
C LEU A 9 -4.32 -12.15 0.46
N GLU A 10 -5.16 -13.16 0.69
CA GLU A 10 -6.61 -13.06 0.48
C GLU A 10 -7.23 -11.96 1.34
N GLU A 11 -6.85 -11.87 2.63
CA GLU A 11 -7.39 -10.88 3.56
C GLU A 11 -7.02 -9.44 3.18
N VAL A 12 -5.80 -9.17 2.73
CA VAL A 12 -5.32 -7.81 2.48
C VAL A 12 -5.58 -7.30 1.07
N SER A 13 -5.68 -8.18 0.09
CA SER A 13 -5.85 -7.80 -1.31
C SER A 13 -7.12 -8.35 -1.96
N GLY A 14 -7.84 -9.25 -1.29
CA GLY A 14 -8.98 -9.97 -1.86
C GLY A 14 -8.59 -10.95 -2.97
N LEU A 15 -7.31 -11.29 -3.08
CA LEU A 15 -6.77 -12.14 -4.13
C LEU A 15 -6.81 -13.60 -3.71
N HIS A 16 -7.64 -14.40 -4.38
CA HIS A 16 -7.66 -15.87 -4.26
C HIS A 16 -6.65 -16.56 -5.19
N ALA A 17 -6.10 -15.81 -6.13
CA ALA A 17 -5.08 -16.23 -7.11
C ALA A 17 -4.14 -15.06 -7.41
N VAL A 18 -3.10 -15.31 -8.19
CA VAL A 18 -2.23 -14.26 -8.73
C VAL A 18 -3.10 -13.30 -9.57
N PRO A 19 -3.02 -11.97 -9.34
CA PRO A 19 -3.84 -11.02 -10.08
C PRO A 19 -3.53 -11.04 -11.58
N GLU A 20 -4.53 -10.77 -12.38
CA GLU A 20 -4.32 -10.39 -13.76
C GLU A 20 -3.79 -8.95 -13.82
N GLY A 21 -2.89 -8.65 -14.76
CA GLY A 21 -2.32 -7.30 -14.91
C GLY A 21 -0.98 -7.09 -14.17
N ALA A 22 -0.74 -5.88 -13.72
CA ALA A 22 0.50 -5.52 -13.06
C ALA A 22 0.45 -5.84 -11.56
N TYR A 23 1.49 -6.48 -11.05
CA TYR A 23 1.59 -6.75 -9.62
C TYR A 23 3.02 -6.93 -9.12
N ASN A 24 3.21 -6.75 -7.82
CA ASN A 24 4.42 -7.12 -7.09
C ASN A 24 4.05 -7.65 -5.71
N ILE A 25 4.12 -8.96 -5.54
CA ILE A 25 3.84 -9.64 -4.28
C ILE A 25 5.12 -9.71 -3.46
N ARG A 26 5.07 -9.27 -2.21
CA ARG A 26 6.18 -9.38 -1.26
C ARG A 26 5.82 -10.34 -0.12
N ALA A 27 6.78 -11.15 0.30
CA ALA A 27 6.66 -12.00 1.48
C ALA A 27 7.98 -11.99 2.27
N ASN A 28 7.90 -11.73 3.57
CA ASN A 28 9.02 -11.74 4.51
C ASN A 28 10.25 -10.98 3.99
N GLY A 29 10.07 -9.73 3.58
CA GLY A 29 11.14 -8.83 3.14
C GLY A 29 11.58 -8.98 1.69
N GLN A 30 10.99 -9.90 0.92
CA GLN A 30 11.41 -10.18 -0.45
C GLN A 30 10.25 -10.04 -1.46
N SER A 31 10.55 -9.55 -2.67
CA SER A 31 9.64 -9.66 -3.79
C SER A 31 9.66 -11.10 -4.30
N VAL A 32 8.53 -11.80 -4.15
CA VAL A 32 8.43 -13.22 -4.50
C VAL A 32 7.87 -13.46 -5.88
N GLU A 33 7.06 -12.51 -6.37
CA GLU A 33 6.46 -12.59 -7.70
C GLU A 33 6.15 -11.18 -8.22
N ARG A 34 6.34 -10.96 -9.52
CA ARG A 34 6.11 -9.67 -10.17
C ARG A 34 5.69 -9.86 -11.62
N ASN A 35 4.79 -8.99 -12.07
CA ASN A 35 4.43 -8.85 -13.48
C ASN A 35 4.25 -7.37 -13.84
N SER A 36 4.65 -6.98 -15.03
CA SER A 36 4.37 -5.70 -15.66
C SER A 36 3.45 -5.90 -16.86
N THR A 37 2.68 -4.88 -17.23
CA THR A 37 1.89 -4.85 -18.47
C THR A 37 2.54 -3.96 -19.51
N GLU A 38 1.91 -3.78 -20.65
CA GLU A 38 2.37 -2.85 -21.69
C GLU A 38 2.40 -1.40 -21.15
N HIS A 39 1.38 -1.02 -20.38
CA HIS A 39 1.22 0.36 -19.90
C HIS A 39 1.72 0.57 -18.45
N ILE A 40 1.92 -0.50 -17.68
CA ILE A 40 2.36 -0.41 -16.27
C ILE A 40 3.65 -1.19 -16.09
N GLN A 41 4.75 -0.48 -15.86
CA GLN A 41 6.07 -1.05 -15.65
C GLN A 41 6.46 -1.01 -14.18
N ILE A 42 6.88 -2.17 -13.63
CA ILE A 42 7.33 -2.30 -12.25
C ILE A 42 8.79 -2.72 -12.23
N THR A 43 9.64 -1.88 -11.64
CA THR A 43 11.08 -2.12 -11.52
C THR A 43 11.54 -2.07 -10.06
N SER A 44 12.55 -2.86 -9.71
CA SER A 44 13.16 -2.74 -8.38
C SER A 44 13.96 -1.45 -8.27
N LYS A 45 13.92 -0.82 -7.09
CA LYS A 45 14.87 0.24 -6.76
C LYS A 45 16.29 -0.30 -6.68
N GLU A 46 17.29 0.50 -7.04
CA GLU A 46 18.72 0.12 -7.02
C GLU A 46 19.18 -0.39 -5.65
N ASN A 47 18.66 0.19 -4.57
CA ASN A 47 18.99 -0.23 -3.20
C ASN A 47 18.24 -1.48 -2.73
N GLY A 48 17.39 -2.09 -3.57
CA GLY A 48 16.58 -3.27 -3.26
C GLY A 48 15.43 -3.05 -2.27
N LYS A 49 15.24 -1.82 -1.74
CA LYS A 49 14.24 -1.52 -0.71
C LYS A 49 12.91 -1.03 -1.28
N GLY A 50 12.41 -1.64 -2.33
CA GLY A 50 11.12 -1.29 -2.91
C GLY A 50 11.11 -1.29 -4.43
N ILE A 51 10.13 -0.60 -4.99
CA ILE A 51 9.84 -0.59 -6.42
C ILE A 51 9.49 0.80 -6.92
N ASP A 52 9.75 1.02 -8.20
CA ASP A 52 9.18 2.10 -8.99
C ASP A 52 8.10 1.51 -9.90
N ILE A 53 6.92 2.13 -9.86
CA ILE A 53 5.77 1.79 -10.70
C ILE A 53 5.52 2.95 -11.65
N ARG A 54 5.69 2.73 -12.95
CA ARG A 54 5.47 3.73 -13.99
C ARG A 54 4.24 3.38 -14.79
N ILE A 55 3.26 4.26 -14.80
CA ILE A 55 1.98 4.14 -15.51
C ILE A 55 2.02 5.14 -16.66
N ALA A 56 1.92 4.64 -17.88
CA ALA A 56 2.00 5.44 -19.09
C ALA A 56 0.81 6.41 -19.23
N ASP A 57 1.01 7.51 -19.94
CA ASP A 57 -0.07 8.45 -20.26
C ASP A 57 -1.24 7.74 -20.96
N GLY A 58 -2.45 8.11 -20.58
CA GLY A 58 -3.68 7.58 -21.17
C GLY A 58 -4.03 6.15 -20.75
N THR A 59 -3.37 5.56 -19.77
CA THR A 59 -3.72 4.22 -19.26
C THR A 59 -5.11 4.23 -18.65
N GLN A 60 -6.00 3.34 -19.15
CA GLN A 60 -7.40 3.28 -18.78
C GLN A 60 -7.81 1.88 -18.33
N ASN A 61 -8.60 1.81 -17.24
CA ASN A 61 -9.19 0.57 -16.73
C ASN A 61 -8.18 -0.55 -16.41
N GLU A 62 -6.96 -0.18 -16.05
CA GLU A 62 -5.95 -1.10 -15.55
C GLU A 62 -5.80 -1.00 -14.02
N SER A 63 -5.20 -2.04 -13.43
CA SER A 63 -4.91 -2.07 -12.01
C SER A 63 -3.49 -2.54 -11.73
N VAL A 64 -2.99 -2.09 -10.56
CA VAL A 64 -1.72 -2.58 -10.01
C VAL A 64 -1.93 -3.09 -8.59
N HIS A 65 -1.40 -4.25 -8.26
CA HIS A 65 -1.52 -4.88 -6.95
C HIS A 65 -0.15 -5.01 -6.29
N ILE A 66 0.00 -4.48 -5.07
CA ILE A 66 1.26 -4.51 -4.31
C ILE A 66 1.08 -5.03 -2.87
N PRO A 67 0.58 -6.25 -2.69
CA PRO A 67 0.40 -6.82 -1.36
C PRO A 67 1.73 -7.21 -0.70
N VAL A 68 1.77 -7.06 0.63
CA VAL A 68 2.90 -7.46 1.48
C VAL A 68 2.41 -8.40 2.57
N VAL A 69 3.15 -9.48 2.79
CA VAL A 69 2.85 -10.47 3.82
C VAL A 69 4.08 -10.73 4.69
N LEU A 70 3.93 -10.52 6.00
CA LEU A 70 4.92 -10.92 6.99
C LEU A 70 4.36 -12.08 7.82
N SER A 71 5.04 -13.23 7.78
CA SER A 71 4.69 -14.42 8.57
C SER A 71 5.83 -14.88 9.49
N GLN A 72 6.93 -14.13 9.51
CA GLN A 72 8.10 -14.41 10.32
C GLN A 72 8.14 -13.45 11.52
N SER A 73 8.18 -13.99 12.75
CA SER A 73 8.35 -13.21 13.97
C SER A 73 9.71 -12.51 14.04
N GLY A 74 9.72 -11.28 14.51
CA GLY A 74 10.93 -10.47 14.67
C GLY A 74 11.43 -9.81 13.39
N LEU A 75 10.66 -9.86 12.30
CA LEU A 75 11.00 -9.19 11.06
C LEU A 75 10.57 -7.72 11.10
N THR A 76 11.51 -6.83 10.80
CA THR A 76 11.26 -5.41 10.56
C THR A 76 11.69 -5.05 9.15
N GLU A 77 10.80 -4.46 8.36
CA GLU A 77 11.13 -3.98 7.03
C GLU A 77 10.56 -2.58 6.74
N VAL A 78 11.33 -1.82 5.96
CA VAL A 78 10.91 -0.54 5.38
C VAL A 78 10.92 -0.67 3.88
N VAL A 79 9.79 -0.36 3.20
CA VAL A 79 9.63 -0.54 1.76
C VAL A 79 9.17 0.76 1.11
N TYR A 80 9.86 1.18 0.06
CA TYR A 80 9.56 2.41 -0.71
C TYR A 80 8.92 2.05 -2.05
N ASN A 81 7.68 2.46 -2.26
CA ASN A 81 6.95 2.26 -3.50
C ASN A 81 6.60 3.61 -4.12
N ASP A 82 7.24 3.95 -5.24
CA ASP A 82 7.03 5.21 -5.94
C ASP A 82 6.16 4.97 -7.18
N PHE A 83 5.04 5.68 -7.25
CA PHE A 83 4.10 5.62 -8.36
C PHE A 83 4.25 6.88 -9.22
N PHE A 84 4.74 6.71 -10.43
CA PHE A 84 4.82 7.75 -11.45
C PHE A 84 3.68 7.53 -12.43
N ILE A 85 2.63 8.32 -12.31
CA ILE A 85 1.38 8.17 -13.06
C ILE A 85 1.30 9.27 -14.08
N GLY A 86 1.14 8.90 -15.33
CA GLY A 86 1.06 9.82 -16.45
C GLY A 86 -0.22 10.65 -16.48
N ASP A 87 -0.36 11.44 -17.55
CA ASP A 87 -1.54 12.26 -17.79
C ASP A 87 -2.71 11.40 -18.34
N ASN A 88 -3.94 11.85 -18.07
CA ASN A 88 -5.17 11.23 -18.60
C ASN A 88 -5.34 9.74 -18.23
N CYS A 89 -4.91 9.32 -17.05
CA CYS A 89 -5.04 7.95 -16.57
C CYS A 89 -6.34 7.73 -15.78
N ASP A 90 -6.90 6.50 -15.86
CA ASP A 90 -7.94 6.00 -14.94
C ASP A 90 -7.52 4.61 -14.46
N VAL A 91 -6.97 4.52 -13.25
CA VAL A 91 -6.34 3.29 -12.74
C VAL A 91 -6.69 3.04 -11.27
N VAL A 92 -6.70 1.75 -10.92
CA VAL A 92 -6.89 1.28 -9.55
C VAL A 92 -5.58 0.72 -8.99
N ILE A 93 -5.20 1.19 -7.82
CA ILE A 93 -4.01 0.71 -7.11
C ILE A 93 -4.48 0.02 -5.84
N VAL A 94 -4.15 -1.25 -5.69
CA VAL A 94 -4.50 -2.08 -4.54
C VAL A 94 -3.23 -2.41 -3.77
N ALA A 95 -3.12 -1.84 -2.60
CA ALA A 95 -2.06 -2.13 -1.64
C ALA A 95 -2.64 -2.88 -0.44
N GLY A 96 -1.78 -3.50 0.33
CA GLY A 96 -2.20 -4.08 1.59
C GLY A 96 -1.03 -4.75 2.29
N CYS A 97 -1.02 -4.68 3.61
CA CYS A 97 -0.04 -5.37 4.42
C CYS A 97 -0.72 -6.22 5.49
N GLY A 98 -0.30 -7.47 5.57
CA GLY A 98 -0.72 -8.39 6.61
C GLY A 98 0.45 -8.94 7.39
N ILE A 99 0.33 -8.94 8.73
CA ILE A 99 1.31 -9.54 9.63
C ILE A 99 0.67 -10.67 10.42
N ASP A 100 1.20 -11.90 10.24
CA ASP A 100 0.91 -13.04 11.12
C ASP A 100 2.10 -13.25 12.05
N ASN A 101 1.92 -12.98 13.34
CA ASN A 101 2.99 -13.12 14.32
C ASN A 101 2.63 -14.14 15.40
N CYS A 102 3.17 -15.34 15.27
CA CYS A 102 3.02 -16.43 16.24
C CYS A 102 4.21 -16.53 17.21
N GLY A 103 5.16 -15.59 17.19
CA GLY A 103 6.34 -15.59 18.05
C GLY A 103 6.30 -14.50 19.11
N ASN A 104 7.44 -14.34 19.82
CA ASN A 104 7.56 -13.42 20.94
C ASN A 104 8.23 -12.08 20.60
N SER A 105 8.82 -11.96 19.41
CA SER A 105 9.44 -10.72 18.94
C SER A 105 8.47 -9.91 18.10
N ASN A 106 8.55 -8.58 18.17
CA ASN A 106 7.69 -7.70 17.38
C ASN A 106 7.99 -7.84 15.89
N SER A 107 6.95 -7.82 15.05
CA SER A 107 7.07 -7.72 13.60
C SER A 107 6.53 -6.37 13.15
N GLU A 108 7.25 -5.70 12.25
CA GLU A 108 6.96 -4.34 11.83
C GLU A 108 7.12 -4.18 10.32
N HIS A 109 6.19 -3.47 9.70
CA HIS A 109 6.27 -3.08 8.31
C HIS A 109 5.94 -1.60 8.15
N ASP A 110 6.90 -0.85 7.60
CA ASP A 110 6.75 0.55 7.28
C ASP A 110 6.70 0.70 5.75
N GLY A 111 5.49 0.75 5.20
CA GLY A 111 5.25 1.00 3.78
C GLY A 111 5.26 2.50 3.49
N ILE A 112 6.20 2.96 2.68
CA ILE A 112 6.27 4.35 2.22
C ILE A 112 5.83 4.40 0.77
N HIS A 113 4.67 5.01 0.52
CA HIS A 113 4.05 5.11 -0.80
C HIS A 113 4.08 6.56 -1.27
N ARG A 114 4.73 6.83 -2.41
CA ARG A 114 4.80 8.16 -2.99
C ARG A 114 4.10 8.18 -4.34
N PHE A 115 3.12 9.05 -4.49
CA PHE A 115 2.30 9.19 -5.70
C PHE A 115 2.63 10.51 -6.37
N PHE A 116 3.08 10.43 -7.62
CA PHE A 116 3.29 11.56 -8.51
C PHE A 116 2.29 11.42 -9.64
N ILE A 117 1.17 12.15 -9.55
CA ILE A 117 0.02 12.01 -10.45
C ILE A 117 0.04 13.14 -11.47
N GLY A 118 0.01 12.78 -12.74
CA GLY A 118 -0.09 13.72 -13.87
C GLY A 118 -1.43 14.47 -13.92
N LYS A 119 -1.72 15.14 -15.04
CA LYS A 119 -2.93 15.95 -15.24
C LYS A 119 -4.11 15.11 -15.70
N ASN A 120 -5.33 15.58 -15.41
CA ASN A 120 -6.59 14.98 -15.85
C ASN A 120 -6.71 13.48 -15.55
N SER A 121 -6.09 13.01 -14.47
CA SER A 121 -6.02 11.60 -14.11
C SER A 121 -6.94 11.30 -12.93
N LYS A 122 -7.50 10.09 -12.92
CA LYS A 122 -8.38 9.58 -11.88
C LYS A 122 -7.78 8.32 -11.27
N ILE A 123 -7.45 8.40 -9.98
CA ILE A 123 -6.77 7.33 -9.27
C ILE A 123 -7.63 6.86 -8.10
N LYS A 124 -7.86 5.55 -8.03
CA LYS A 124 -8.42 4.91 -6.85
C LYS A 124 -7.34 4.10 -6.16
N TYR A 125 -6.97 4.51 -4.94
CA TYR A 125 -6.03 3.80 -4.09
C TYR A 125 -6.79 3.10 -2.97
N VAL A 126 -6.66 1.78 -2.90
CA VAL A 126 -7.27 0.94 -1.86
C VAL A 126 -6.16 0.31 -1.04
N GLU A 127 -6.18 0.50 0.28
CA GLU A 127 -5.20 -0.08 1.18
C GLU A 127 -5.89 -0.84 2.32
N LYS A 128 -5.43 -2.05 2.60
CA LYS A 128 -5.95 -2.85 3.71
C LYS A 128 -4.83 -3.36 4.60
N HIS A 129 -4.98 -3.12 5.91
CA HIS A 129 -4.07 -3.60 6.94
C HIS A 129 -4.74 -4.68 7.80
N TYR A 130 -3.99 -5.75 8.05
CA TYR A 130 -4.49 -6.92 8.78
C TYR A 130 -3.41 -7.49 9.69
N GLY A 131 -3.81 -7.86 10.91
CA GLY A 131 -2.95 -8.56 11.86
C GLY A 131 -3.56 -9.88 12.30
N SER A 132 -2.76 -10.91 12.47
CA SER A 132 -3.13 -12.22 13.01
C SER A 132 -1.97 -12.87 13.78
N GLY A 133 -2.19 -14.06 14.26
CA GLY A 133 -1.25 -14.83 15.07
C GLY A 133 -1.53 -14.71 16.56
N ASP A 134 -1.12 -15.71 17.31
CA ASP A 134 -1.35 -15.88 18.75
C ASP A 134 -0.08 -15.62 19.59
N GLY A 135 1.00 -15.15 18.95
CA GLY A 135 2.24 -14.81 19.62
C GLY A 135 2.14 -13.57 20.50
N MET A 136 3.10 -13.43 21.42
CA MET A 136 3.19 -12.27 22.32
C MET A 136 3.84 -11.03 21.64
N GLY A 137 4.53 -11.24 20.54
CA GLY A 137 5.14 -10.16 19.76
C GLY A 137 4.09 -9.31 19.07
N LYS A 138 4.30 -7.99 19.05
CA LYS A 138 3.38 -7.02 18.43
C LYS A 138 3.42 -7.10 16.90
N ARG A 139 2.30 -6.72 16.29
CA ARG A 139 2.11 -6.47 14.85
C ARG A 139 2.00 -4.97 14.64
N ILE A 140 3.05 -4.39 14.06
CA ILE A 140 3.22 -2.93 13.93
C ILE A 140 3.19 -2.56 12.46
N LEU A 141 2.34 -1.59 12.10
CA LEU A 141 2.19 -1.07 10.74
C LEU A 141 2.22 0.46 10.77
N ASN A 142 3.29 1.06 10.27
CA ASN A 142 3.44 2.51 10.21
C ASN A 142 3.52 2.99 8.74
N PRO A 143 2.39 3.11 8.06
CA PRO A 143 2.38 3.56 6.67
C PRO A 143 2.62 5.07 6.58
N GLU A 144 3.41 5.45 5.58
CA GLU A 144 3.56 6.83 5.15
C GLU A 144 3.10 6.97 3.70
N THR A 145 2.26 7.97 3.44
CA THR A 145 1.76 8.25 2.08
C THR A 145 2.06 9.70 1.73
N VAL A 146 2.78 9.89 0.63
CA VAL A 146 3.11 11.21 0.07
C VAL A 146 2.44 11.34 -1.28
N ILE A 147 1.65 12.40 -1.49
CA ILE A 147 0.82 12.55 -2.68
C ILE A 147 1.09 13.91 -3.33
N GLU A 148 1.41 13.90 -4.61
CA GLU A 148 1.42 15.09 -5.45
C GLU A 148 0.40 14.88 -6.58
N ILE A 149 -0.65 15.73 -6.61
CA ILE A 149 -1.75 15.61 -7.58
C ILE A 149 -1.65 16.74 -8.59
N GLY A 150 -1.50 16.39 -9.86
CA GLY A 150 -1.46 17.32 -10.99
C GLY A 150 -2.81 18.00 -11.25
N GLU A 151 -2.79 19.02 -12.13
CA GLU A 151 -3.96 19.85 -12.48
C GLU A 151 -5.16 18.98 -12.91
N ASP A 152 -6.36 19.36 -12.43
CA ASP A 152 -7.65 18.75 -12.75
C ASP A 152 -7.74 17.23 -12.53
N SER A 153 -6.84 16.69 -11.70
CA SER A 153 -6.81 15.26 -11.35
C SER A 153 -7.56 14.97 -10.05
N TYR A 154 -7.98 13.72 -9.89
CA TYR A 154 -8.71 13.23 -8.74
C TYR A 154 -8.07 11.96 -8.17
N MET A 155 -7.88 11.94 -6.85
CA MET A 155 -7.50 10.72 -6.14
C MET A 155 -8.51 10.39 -5.04
N GLU A 156 -9.04 9.17 -5.07
CA GLU A 156 -9.77 8.54 -3.98
C GLU A 156 -8.82 7.62 -3.22
N MET A 157 -8.68 7.82 -1.92
CA MET A 157 -7.88 6.98 -1.02
C MET A 157 -8.82 6.30 -0.02
N ASP A 158 -8.93 4.96 -0.09
CA ASP A 158 -9.75 4.13 0.79
C ASP A 158 -8.85 3.21 1.61
N SER A 159 -8.67 3.51 2.91
CA SER A 159 -7.82 2.76 3.82
C SER A 159 -8.62 2.06 4.90
N VAL A 160 -8.34 0.78 5.13
CA VAL A 160 -9.04 -0.05 6.11
C VAL A 160 -8.05 -0.80 7.02
N GLN A 161 -8.18 -0.59 8.33
CA GLN A 161 -7.46 -1.33 9.37
C GLN A 161 -8.42 -1.69 10.50
N ILE A 162 -9.02 -2.87 10.46
CA ILE A 162 -10.12 -3.24 11.38
C ILE A 162 -9.81 -4.44 12.27
N LYS A 163 -8.64 -5.07 12.16
CA LYS A 163 -8.34 -6.28 12.94
C LYS A 163 -6.85 -6.50 13.15
N GLY A 164 -6.48 -6.79 14.39
CA GLY A 164 -5.26 -7.47 14.80
C GLY A 164 -3.95 -6.67 14.73
N VAL A 165 -3.98 -5.41 14.33
CA VAL A 165 -2.79 -4.55 14.36
C VAL A 165 -2.67 -3.96 15.76
N ASP A 166 -1.52 -4.15 16.41
CA ASP A 166 -1.31 -3.74 17.80
C ASP A 166 -0.94 -2.26 17.92
N SER A 167 -0.24 -1.72 16.94
CA SER A 167 0.13 -0.31 16.89
C SER A 167 0.24 0.17 15.45
N THR A 168 -0.29 1.36 15.18
CA THR A 168 -0.08 2.04 13.90
C THR A 168 0.13 3.53 14.10
N LYS A 169 1.04 4.11 13.31
CA LYS A 169 1.23 5.54 13.13
C LYS A 169 1.22 5.84 11.65
N ARG A 170 0.15 6.48 11.20
CA ARG A 170 -0.05 6.84 9.79
C ARG A 170 0.29 8.30 9.58
N LEU A 171 1.05 8.59 8.54
CA LEU A 171 1.29 9.95 8.07
C LEU A 171 0.90 10.04 6.61
N THR A 172 -0.01 10.95 6.30
CA THR A 172 -0.36 11.28 4.91
C THR A 172 -0.08 12.76 4.67
N THR A 173 0.74 13.03 3.66
CA THR A 173 1.01 14.38 3.18
C THR A 173 0.56 14.52 1.74
N ALA A 174 -0.08 15.63 1.39
CA ALA A 174 -0.56 15.85 0.02
C ALA A 174 -0.32 17.28 -0.46
N LYS A 175 0.03 17.42 -1.75
CA LYS A 175 0.08 18.68 -2.47
C LYS A 175 -0.86 18.60 -3.66
N LEU A 176 -1.79 19.54 -3.74
CA LEU A 176 -2.82 19.60 -4.76
C LEU A 176 -2.58 20.80 -5.67
N ALA A 177 -2.42 20.55 -6.97
CA ALA A 177 -2.39 21.58 -7.99
C ALA A 177 -3.79 22.14 -8.28
N LYS A 178 -3.88 23.17 -9.14
CA LYS A 178 -5.14 23.80 -9.52
C LYS A 178 -6.18 22.77 -10.01
N GLY A 179 -7.40 22.84 -9.49
CA GLY A 179 -8.49 21.95 -9.85
C GLY A 179 -8.37 20.52 -9.34
N ALA A 180 -7.26 20.16 -8.73
CA ALA A 180 -7.05 18.82 -8.18
C ALA A 180 -7.97 18.55 -6.98
N LYS A 181 -8.34 17.28 -6.80
CA LYS A 181 -9.20 16.82 -5.69
C LYS A 181 -8.61 15.57 -5.05
N LEU A 182 -8.65 15.54 -3.72
CA LEU A 182 -8.30 14.36 -2.92
C LEU A 182 -9.48 14.03 -2.00
N GLU A 183 -9.97 12.80 -2.10
CA GLU A 183 -10.96 12.25 -1.18
C GLU A 183 -10.30 11.13 -0.35
N VAL A 184 -10.41 11.23 0.97
CA VAL A 184 -9.81 10.24 1.87
C VAL A 184 -10.89 9.64 2.74
N MET A 185 -11.00 8.31 2.68
CA MET A 185 -11.81 7.52 3.59
C MET A 185 -10.90 6.60 4.40
N GLU A 186 -10.81 6.84 5.70
CA GLU A 186 -10.00 6.03 6.59
C GLU A 186 -10.88 5.36 7.64
N ARG A 187 -10.78 4.05 7.75
CA ARG A 187 -11.51 3.23 8.72
C ARG A 187 -10.53 2.46 9.57
N ILE A 188 -10.33 2.92 10.80
CA ILE A 188 -9.43 2.30 11.76
C ILE A 188 -10.24 1.83 12.97
N MET A 189 -10.07 0.57 13.35
CA MET A 189 -10.63 0.00 14.56
C MET A 189 -9.53 -0.57 15.43
N THR A 190 -9.51 -0.17 16.68
CA THR A 190 -8.63 -0.72 17.73
C THR A 190 -9.42 -1.53 18.73
N HIS A 191 -8.80 -2.53 19.31
CA HIS A 191 -9.39 -3.37 20.37
C HIS A 191 -8.41 -3.58 21.53
N GLY A 192 -8.95 -3.56 22.76
CA GLY A 192 -8.14 -3.76 23.97
C GLY A 192 -7.09 -2.66 24.17
N ILE A 193 -5.82 -3.05 24.13
CA ILE A 193 -4.66 -2.15 24.32
C ILE A 193 -4.04 -1.67 22.99
N GLN A 194 -4.67 -1.95 21.86
CA GLN A 194 -4.21 -1.52 20.55
C GLN A 194 -4.26 0.01 20.42
N THR A 195 -3.33 0.58 19.68
CA THR A 195 -3.22 2.03 19.48
C THR A 195 -3.17 2.39 18.00
N ALA A 196 -3.79 3.52 17.66
CA ALA A 196 -3.72 4.07 16.31
C ALA A 196 -3.60 5.60 16.39
N GLU A 197 -2.69 6.14 15.60
CA GLU A 197 -2.52 7.57 15.35
C GLU A 197 -2.55 7.80 13.86
N SER A 198 -3.35 8.77 13.39
CA SER A 198 -3.39 9.19 11.99
C SER A 198 -3.22 10.69 11.90
N ARG A 199 -2.32 11.14 11.03
CA ARG A 199 -2.01 12.54 10.78
C ARG A 199 -2.09 12.85 9.30
N PHE A 200 -2.80 13.93 8.97
CA PHE A 200 -2.92 14.47 7.62
C PHE A 200 -2.36 15.87 7.53
N GLU A 201 -1.58 16.13 6.48
CA GLU A 201 -1.07 17.46 6.13
C GLU A 201 -1.35 17.70 4.65
N VAL A 202 -2.11 18.75 4.31
CA VAL A 202 -2.49 19.06 2.93
C VAL A 202 -2.13 20.48 2.57
N GLU A 203 -1.40 20.66 1.46
CA GLU A 203 -1.06 21.95 0.85
C GLU A 203 -1.90 22.12 -0.41
N LEU A 204 -2.60 23.26 -0.52
CA LEU A 204 -3.41 23.64 -1.68
C LEU A 204 -2.72 24.76 -2.44
N ASN A 205 -2.44 24.57 -3.72
CA ASN A 205 -1.77 25.52 -4.62
C ASN A 205 -2.73 26.10 -5.66
#